data_47b359449d0ed7349a99330c067f07c7
#
_entry.id   47b359449d0ed7349a99330c067f07c7
#
_cell.length_a   1.000
_cell.length_b   1.000
_cell.length_c   1.000
_cell.angle_alpha   90.00
_cell.angle_beta   90.00
_cell.angle_gamma   90.00
#
_symmetry.space_group_name_H-M   'P 1'
#
loop_
_entity.id
_entity.type
_entity.pdbx_description
1 polymer ?
#
loop_
_entity_poly.entity_id
_entity_poly.type
_entity_poly.pdbx_seq_one_letter_code
_entity_poly.pdbx_strand_id
1 'polypeptide(L)'
;MGNAEQLSEVWRTLDLVTDPEIDESVKSLEFVTKVNVDSEANVKVEFRLPTYWCAPNFAFLMASDIRDAVGELRWVKRVSVELLDHFSAALINRSVALKKDFREAFPGETDGDLQDLRRVFLGKAFERRQELLAAHLLARHCTPEVLTDMRMNELADMPLSTEGIGLRSLYIFIRRKVLPDHGADTPAFTTLDGAKLEPDRFAEHMRRIRGIRMTAEFNGAICRGLLAARKGEAPIDESLVL
;
A
#
# COMPACT_ATOMS: atom_id res chain seq x y z
N MET A 1 20.07 -19.50 -8.89
CA MET A 1 18.61 -19.37 -8.70
C MET A 1 17.95 -19.68 -10.01
N GLY A 2 16.98 -20.59 -10.02
CA GLY A 2 16.26 -20.93 -11.26
C GLY A 2 15.24 -19.85 -11.65
N ASN A 3 14.85 -19.79 -12.93
CA ASN A 3 13.89 -18.78 -13.43
C ASN A 3 12.56 -18.78 -12.63
N ALA A 4 12.05 -19.95 -12.22
CA ALA A 4 10.83 -20.06 -11.42
C ALA A 4 10.97 -19.44 -10.01
N GLU A 5 12.13 -19.60 -9.37
CA GLU A 5 12.42 -18.97 -8.07
C GLU A 5 12.53 -17.44 -8.19
N GLN A 6 13.20 -16.97 -9.24
CA GLN A 6 13.31 -15.55 -9.57
C GLN A 6 11.92 -14.93 -9.78
N LEU A 7 11.09 -15.57 -10.59
CA LEU A 7 9.71 -15.12 -10.84
C LEU A 7 8.88 -15.09 -9.54
N SER A 8 8.99 -16.12 -8.70
CA SER A 8 8.31 -16.17 -7.40
C SER A 8 8.76 -15.06 -6.46
N GLU A 9 10.05 -14.70 -6.48
CA GLU A 9 10.59 -13.61 -5.68
C GLU A 9 10.08 -12.24 -6.15
N VAL A 10 10.02 -12.00 -7.48
CA VAL A 10 9.40 -10.78 -8.03
C VAL A 10 7.94 -10.66 -7.59
N TRP A 11 7.14 -11.74 -7.68
CA TRP A 11 5.74 -11.71 -7.25
C TRP A 11 5.57 -11.46 -5.74
N ARG A 12 6.49 -11.93 -4.90
CA ARG A 12 6.52 -11.61 -3.46
C ARG A 12 6.87 -10.14 -3.22
N THR A 13 7.79 -9.60 -4.01
CA THR A 13 8.18 -8.19 -3.94
C THR A 13 7.03 -7.28 -4.36
N LEU A 14 6.32 -7.62 -5.43
CA LEU A 14 5.13 -6.88 -5.89
C LEU A 14 3.98 -6.89 -4.87
N ASP A 15 3.93 -7.89 -3.99
CA ASP A 15 2.98 -7.94 -2.88
C ASP A 15 3.25 -6.88 -1.80
N LEU A 16 4.43 -6.27 -1.81
CA LEU A 16 4.81 -5.18 -0.90
C LEU A 16 4.58 -3.77 -1.50
N VAL A 17 4.34 -3.70 -2.81
CA VAL A 17 4.00 -2.45 -3.50
C VAL A 17 2.49 -2.25 -3.42
N THR A 18 2.05 -1.14 -2.85
CA THR A 18 0.63 -0.87 -2.62
C THR A 18 0.12 0.28 -3.48
N ASP A 19 -1.14 0.19 -3.88
CA ASP A 19 -1.89 1.37 -4.32
C ASP A 19 -1.94 2.37 -3.14
N PRO A 20 -1.53 3.62 -3.35
CA PRO A 20 -1.41 4.59 -2.26
C PRO A 20 -2.76 4.96 -1.63
N GLU A 21 -3.84 4.95 -2.39
CA GLU A 21 -5.17 5.35 -1.91
C GLU A 21 -5.88 4.20 -1.17
N ILE A 22 -5.74 2.98 -1.69
CA ILE A 22 -6.45 1.80 -1.18
C ILE A 22 -5.65 1.09 -0.08
N ASP A 23 -4.32 1.23 -0.06
CA ASP A 23 -3.38 0.51 0.81
C ASP A 23 -3.51 -1.02 0.66
N GLU A 24 -3.74 -1.47 -0.57
CA GLU A 24 -3.71 -2.88 -0.94
C GLU A 24 -2.63 -3.11 -2.01
N SER A 25 -2.04 -4.31 -2.04
CA SER A 25 -0.94 -4.56 -2.96
C SER A 25 -1.41 -4.56 -4.42
N VAL A 26 -0.55 -4.07 -5.32
CA VAL A 26 -0.81 -4.10 -6.77
C VAL A 26 -1.04 -5.53 -7.29
N LYS A 27 -0.55 -6.53 -6.56
CA LYS A 27 -0.78 -7.94 -6.83
C LYS A 27 -2.19 -8.37 -6.37
N SER A 28 -2.60 -8.04 -5.15
CA SER A 28 -3.94 -8.40 -4.62
C SER A 28 -5.06 -7.68 -5.37
N LEU A 29 -4.79 -6.45 -5.84
CA LEU A 29 -5.68 -5.69 -6.71
C LEU A 29 -5.69 -6.20 -8.17
N GLU A 30 -4.85 -7.19 -8.49
CA GLU A 30 -4.70 -7.73 -9.84
C GLU A 30 -4.32 -6.69 -10.92
N PHE A 31 -3.64 -5.63 -10.50
CA PHE A 31 -3.16 -4.62 -11.44
C PHE A 31 -2.02 -5.13 -12.29
N VAL A 32 -1.15 -6.00 -11.75
CA VAL A 32 -0.05 -6.61 -12.49
C VAL A 32 -0.60 -7.69 -13.42
N THR A 33 -0.44 -7.47 -14.73
CA THR A 33 -0.95 -8.37 -15.77
C THR A 33 0.10 -9.40 -16.22
N LYS A 34 1.39 -9.04 -16.15
CA LYS A 34 2.47 -9.90 -16.59
C LYS A 34 3.80 -9.55 -15.93
N VAL A 35 4.56 -10.59 -15.61
CA VAL A 35 5.95 -10.50 -15.17
C VAL A 35 6.80 -11.42 -16.03
N ASN A 36 7.88 -10.88 -16.59
CA ASN A 36 8.86 -11.62 -17.37
C ASN A 36 10.25 -11.44 -16.77
N VAL A 37 11.00 -12.53 -16.68
CA VAL A 37 12.42 -12.54 -16.31
C VAL A 37 13.18 -13.19 -17.46
N ASP A 38 14.13 -12.47 -18.06
CA ASP A 38 14.94 -13.01 -19.15
C ASP A 38 16.21 -13.72 -18.65
N SER A 39 16.94 -14.35 -19.58
CA SER A 39 18.18 -15.08 -19.28
C SER A 39 19.32 -14.18 -18.79
N GLU A 40 19.21 -12.85 -18.97
CA GLU A 40 20.20 -11.86 -18.54
C GLU A 40 19.85 -11.24 -17.18
N ALA A 41 18.79 -11.76 -16.51
CA ALA A 41 18.26 -11.23 -15.26
C ALA A 41 17.67 -9.81 -15.38
N ASN A 42 17.13 -9.46 -16.54
CA ASN A 42 16.29 -8.30 -16.68
C ASN A 42 14.83 -8.67 -16.38
N VAL A 43 14.13 -7.80 -15.66
CA VAL A 43 12.74 -8.00 -15.27
C VAL A 43 11.86 -7.00 -16.00
N LYS A 44 10.80 -7.48 -16.66
CA LYS A 44 9.73 -6.65 -17.22
C LYS A 44 8.45 -6.89 -16.45
N VAL A 45 7.83 -5.81 -15.94
CA VAL A 45 6.52 -5.83 -15.27
C VAL A 45 5.54 -5.01 -16.09
N GLU A 46 4.45 -5.64 -16.50
CA GLU A 46 3.32 -4.99 -17.18
C GLU A 46 2.17 -4.86 -16.18
N PHE A 47 1.57 -3.67 -16.07
CA PHE A 47 0.44 -3.46 -15.19
C PHE A 47 -0.62 -2.57 -15.82
N ARG A 48 -1.85 -2.71 -15.36
CA ARG A 48 -3.03 -1.99 -15.86
C ARG A 48 -3.85 -1.50 -14.67
N LEU A 49 -4.33 -0.26 -14.75
CA LEU A 49 -5.21 0.32 -13.76
C LEU A 49 -6.69 0.07 -14.11
N PRO A 50 -7.60 0.21 -13.14
CA PRO A 50 -9.03 -0.05 -13.35
C PRO A 50 -9.64 0.77 -14.48
N THR A 51 -9.19 2.00 -14.66
CA THR A 51 -9.70 2.88 -15.72
C THR A 51 -8.58 3.47 -16.57
N TYR A 52 -8.91 3.86 -17.79
CA TYR A 52 -8.01 4.57 -18.70
C TYR A 52 -7.57 5.95 -18.16
N TRP A 53 -8.36 6.55 -17.26
CA TRP A 53 -8.16 7.89 -16.70
C TRP A 53 -7.93 7.91 -15.18
N CYS A 54 -7.36 6.86 -14.61
CA CYS A 54 -6.86 6.93 -13.25
C CYS A 54 -5.88 8.10 -13.11
N ALA A 55 -5.81 8.72 -11.94
CA ALA A 55 -4.98 9.90 -11.75
C ALA A 55 -3.50 9.64 -12.05
N PRO A 56 -2.84 10.46 -12.91
CA PRO A 56 -1.46 10.22 -13.35
C PRO A 56 -0.45 10.14 -12.21
N ASN A 57 -0.65 10.89 -11.14
CA ASN A 57 0.21 10.88 -9.95
C ASN A 57 0.21 9.50 -9.25
N PHE A 58 -0.94 8.83 -9.12
CA PHE A 58 -1.01 7.48 -8.56
C PHE A 58 -0.40 6.45 -9.49
N ALA A 59 -0.71 6.56 -10.78
CA ALA A 59 -0.13 5.69 -11.80
C ALA A 59 1.41 5.78 -11.82
N PHE A 60 1.94 7.00 -11.74
CA PHE A 60 3.38 7.25 -11.68
C PHE A 60 4.02 6.73 -10.39
N LEU A 61 3.37 6.94 -9.22
CA LEU A 61 3.83 6.42 -7.94
C LEU A 61 3.94 4.90 -7.96
N MET A 62 2.89 4.21 -8.39
CA MET A 62 2.89 2.75 -8.48
C MET A 62 3.95 2.24 -9.46
N ALA A 63 4.08 2.85 -10.64
CA ALA A 63 5.10 2.47 -11.62
C ALA A 63 6.52 2.64 -11.06
N SER A 64 6.77 3.75 -10.35
CA SER A 64 8.07 4.01 -9.70
C SER A 64 8.34 3.03 -8.57
N ASP A 65 7.34 2.75 -7.72
CA ASP A 65 7.47 1.83 -6.59
C ASP A 65 7.70 0.38 -7.07
N ILE A 66 7.02 -0.05 -8.14
CA ILE A 66 7.27 -1.35 -8.79
C ILE A 66 8.73 -1.42 -9.27
N ARG A 67 9.20 -0.39 -10.00
CA ARG A 67 10.59 -0.34 -10.50
C ARG A 67 11.59 -0.44 -9.37
N ASP A 68 11.40 0.36 -8.33
CA ASP A 68 12.37 0.48 -7.24
C ASP A 68 12.38 -0.79 -6.38
N ALA A 69 11.22 -1.31 -5.99
CA ALA A 69 11.12 -2.53 -5.19
C ALA A 69 11.72 -3.75 -5.91
N VAL A 70 11.42 -3.93 -7.20
CA VAL A 70 11.98 -5.04 -7.99
C VAL A 70 13.48 -4.82 -8.23
N GLY A 71 13.91 -3.56 -8.39
CA GLY A 71 15.31 -3.19 -8.57
C GLY A 71 16.20 -3.44 -7.33
N GLU A 72 15.63 -3.54 -6.12
CA GLU A 72 16.35 -3.88 -4.89
C GLU A 72 16.72 -5.37 -4.80
N LEU A 73 16.15 -6.22 -5.64
CA LEU A 73 16.49 -7.65 -5.69
C LEU A 73 17.92 -7.83 -6.21
N ARG A 74 18.80 -8.43 -5.41
CA ARG A 74 20.26 -8.51 -5.65
C ARG A 74 20.66 -9.08 -7.01
N TRP A 75 19.83 -9.96 -7.59
CA TRP A 75 20.12 -10.62 -8.86
C TRP A 75 19.58 -9.84 -10.07
N VAL A 76 18.72 -8.84 -9.87
CA VAL A 76 18.12 -8.06 -10.95
C VAL A 76 19.13 -7.07 -11.50
N LYS A 77 19.34 -7.09 -12.82
CA LYS A 77 20.23 -6.16 -13.52
C LYS A 77 19.50 -4.91 -14.02
N ARG A 78 18.29 -5.10 -14.52
CA ARG A 78 17.46 -4.01 -15.06
C ARG A 78 15.99 -4.31 -14.82
N VAL A 79 15.23 -3.25 -14.54
CA VAL A 79 13.78 -3.32 -14.43
C VAL A 79 13.16 -2.42 -15.50
N SER A 80 12.19 -2.96 -16.23
CA SER A 80 11.30 -2.21 -17.13
C SER A 80 9.87 -2.34 -16.61
N VAL A 81 9.21 -1.22 -16.39
CA VAL A 81 7.81 -1.17 -15.98
C VAL A 81 6.99 -0.55 -17.10
N GLU A 82 5.89 -1.20 -17.46
CA GLU A 82 5.00 -0.76 -18.53
C GLU A 82 3.57 -0.66 -18.03
N LEU A 83 3.08 0.57 -17.88
CA LEU A 83 1.67 0.86 -17.69
C LEU A 83 0.94 0.72 -19.01
N LEU A 84 -0.12 -0.10 -19.02
CA LEU A 84 -0.94 -0.39 -20.19
C LEU A 84 -2.27 0.37 -20.11
N ASP A 85 -2.82 0.73 -21.27
CA ASP A 85 -4.18 1.29 -21.42
C ASP A 85 -4.48 2.47 -20.47
N HIS A 86 -3.60 3.46 -20.46
CA HIS A 86 -3.77 4.69 -19.69
C HIS A 86 -3.46 5.90 -20.56
N PHE A 87 -4.21 7.00 -20.42
CA PHE A 87 -4.06 8.18 -21.31
C PHE A 87 -2.66 8.83 -21.23
N SER A 88 -1.98 8.71 -20.08
CA SER A 88 -0.60 9.20 -19.89
C SER A 88 0.45 8.07 -19.92
N ALA A 89 0.12 6.86 -20.37
CA ALA A 89 1.02 5.71 -20.29
C ALA A 89 2.39 5.95 -20.92
N ALA A 90 2.43 6.51 -22.13
CA ALA A 90 3.68 6.78 -22.85
C ALA A 90 4.62 7.71 -22.06
N LEU A 91 4.05 8.76 -21.45
CA LEU A 91 4.81 9.72 -20.65
C LEU A 91 5.30 9.10 -19.36
N ILE A 92 4.42 8.38 -18.63
CA ILE A 92 4.76 7.70 -17.36
C ILE A 92 5.84 6.66 -17.61
N ASN A 93 5.66 5.77 -18.59
CA ASN A 93 6.61 4.68 -18.88
C ASN A 93 8.00 5.25 -19.22
N ARG A 94 8.05 6.28 -20.08
CA ARG A 94 9.31 6.94 -20.43
C ARG A 94 9.98 7.59 -19.21
N SER A 95 9.22 8.30 -18.39
CA SER A 95 9.76 9.05 -17.27
C SER A 95 10.26 8.11 -16.16
N VAL A 96 9.51 7.05 -15.87
CA VAL A 96 9.93 6.01 -14.91
C VAL A 96 11.18 5.29 -15.39
N ALA A 97 11.28 4.94 -16.69
CA ALA A 97 12.48 4.32 -17.26
C ALA A 97 13.73 5.22 -17.13
N LEU A 98 13.55 6.53 -17.25
CA LEU A 98 14.61 7.54 -17.13
C LEU A 98 14.86 7.97 -15.67
N LYS A 99 14.16 7.40 -14.70
CA LYS A 99 14.21 7.77 -13.27
C LYS A 99 13.94 9.26 -13.02
N LYS A 100 13.13 9.88 -13.84
CA LYS A 100 12.68 11.26 -13.65
C LYS A 100 11.73 11.33 -12.47
N ASP A 101 11.68 12.50 -11.81
CA ASP A 101 10.61 12.78 -10.86
C ASP A 101 9.30 13.17 -11.57
N PHE A 102 8.23 13.30 -10.81
CA PHE A 102 6.91 13.61 -11.38
C PHE A 102 6.85 15.03 -11.95
N ARG A 103 7.50 16.02 -11.33
CA ARG A 103 7.53 17.39 -11.80
C ARG A 103 8.26 17.52 -13.13
N GLU A 104 9.33 16.75 -13.30
CA GLU A 104 10.04 16.66 -14.58
C GLU A 104 9.21 15.97 -15.66
N ALA A 105 8.39 14.98 -15.26
CA ALA A 105 7.50 14.25 -16.15
C ALA A 105 6.27 15.07 -16.56
N PHE A 106 5.69 15.83 -15.63
CA PHE A 106 4.43 16.57 -15.77
C PHE A 106 4.60 18.03 -15.38
N PRO A 107 5.33 18.85 -16.17
CA PRO A 107 5.53 20.25 -15.87
C PRO A 107 4.21 21.02 -15.79
N GLY A 108 3.92 21.65 -14.66
CA GLY A 108 2.74 22.51 -14.48
C GLY A 108 1.45 21.77 -14.06
N GLU A 109 1.46 20.45 -13.89
CA GLU A 109 0.27 19.71 -13.45
C GLU A 109 0.09 19.67 -11.94
N THR A 110 1.10 19.98 -11.13
CA THR A 110 1.00 20.03 -9.68
C THR A 110 1.87 21.14 -9.09
N ASP A 111 1.31 21.88 -8.13
CA ASP A 111 2.07 22.79 -7.25
C ASP A 111 2.73 22.03 -6.08
N GLY A 112 2.32 20.75 -5.83
CA GLY A 112 2.77 19.90 -4.74
C GLY A 112 3.84 18.88 -5.14
N ASP A 113 4.71 18.53 -4.19
CA ASP A 113 5.66 17.43 -4.35
C ASP A 113 4.94 16.08 -4.21
N LEU A 114 5.26 15.12 -5.09
CA LEU A 114 4.80 13.73 -4.93
C LEU A 114 5.21 13.14 -3.58
N GLN A 115 6.29 13.62 -2.98
CA GLN A 115 6.70 13.19 -1.64
C GLN A 115 5.70 13.64 -0.57
N ASP A 116 5.12 14.83 -0.70
CA ASP A 116 4.05 15.29 0.20
C ASP A 116 2.80 14.45 0.04
N LEU A 117 2.41 14.14 -1.20
CA LEU A 117 1.30 13.24 -1.50
C LEU A 117 1.55 11.84 -0.91
N ARG A 118 2.76 11.29 -1.13
CA ARG A 118 3.17 10.00 -0.55
C ARG A 118 3.07 10.01 0.98
N ARG A 119 3.51 11.08 1.63
CA ARG A 119 3.44 11.23 3.10
C ARG A 119 2.01 11.21 3.60
N VAL A 120 1.09 11.91 2.91
CA VAL A 120 -0.34 11.90 3.24
C VAL A 120 -0.92 10.48 3.16
N PHE A 121 -0.61 9.73 2.10
CA PHE A 121 -1.13 8.36 1.94
C PHE A 121 -0.47 7.35 2.89
N LEU A 122 0.81 7.49 3.17
CA LEU A 122 1.45 6.68 4.22
C LEU A 122 0.81 6.93 5.59
N GLY A 123 0.42 8.16 5.90
CA GLY A 123 -0.33 8.50 7.11
C GLY A 123 -1.70 7.81 7.15
N LYS A 124 -2.45 7.84 6.04
CA LYS A 124 -3.74 7.12 5.94
C LYS A 124 -3.56 5.61 6.07
N ALA A 125 -2.54 5.02 5.46
CA ALA A 125 -2.21 3.61 5.58
C ALA A 125 -1.85 3.24 7.04
N PHE A 126 -1.08 4.08 7.74
CA PHE A 126 -0.77 3.91 9.15
C PHE A 126 -2.05 3.88 10.00
N GLU A 127 -2.93 4.85 9.85
CA GLU A 127 -4.17 4.95 10.60
C GLU A 127 -5.12 3.77 10.29
N ARG A 128 -5.24 3.37 9.01
CA ARG A 128 -6.02 2.21 8.60
C ARG A 128 -5.51 0.92 9.24
N ARG A 129 -4.22 0.66 9.19
CA ARG A 129 -3.61 -0.56 9.73
C ARG A 129 -3.64 -0.57 11.26
N GLN A 130 -3.51 0.60 11.89
CA GLN A 130 -3.71 0.75 13.33
C GLN A 130 -5.14 0.39 13.73
N GLU A 131 -6.15 0.87 12.99
CA GLU A 131 -7.56 0.55 13.27
C GLU A 131 -7.84 -0.93 13.16
N LEU A 132 -7.38 -1.59 12.09
CA LEU A 132 -7.55 -3.02 11.88
C LEU A 132 -6.96 -3.85 13.03
N LEU A 133 -5.73 -3.54 13.44
CA LEU A 133 -5.08 -4.23 14.56
C LEU A 133 -5.78 -3.96 15.88
N ALA A 134 -6.09 -2.71 16.20
CA ALA A 134 -6.76 -2.32 17.43
C ALA A 134 -8.16 -2.95 17.54
N ALA A 135 -8.94 -2.95 16.45
CA ALA A 135 -10.25 -3.61 16.41
C ALA A 135 -10.14 -5.13 16.63
N HIS A 136 -9.12 -5.76 16.03
CA HIS A 136 -8.86 -7.18 16.25
C HIS A 136 -8.51 -7.51 17.72
N LEU A 137 -7.73 -6.66 18.38
CA LEU A 137 -7.36 -6.83 19.79
C LEU A 137 -8.56 -6.57 20.72
N LEU A 138 -9.36 -5.54 20.45
CA LEU A 138 -10.59 -5.27 21.21
C LEU A 138 -11.59 -6.42 21.12
N ALA A 139 -11.74 -7.05 19.96
CA ALA A 139 -12.60 -8.23 19.79
C ALA A 139 -12.11 -9.44 20.58
N ARG A 140 -10.88 -9.42 21.08
CA ARG A 140 -10.24 -10.46 21.92
C ARG A 140 -10.06 -10.03 23.37
N HIS A 141 -10.93 -9.14 23.84
CA HIS A 141 -11.02 -8.68 25.23
C HIS A 141 -9.87 -7.78 25.70
N CYS A 142 -9.04 -7.23 24.83
CA CYS A 142 -8.23 -6.08 25.20
C CYS A 142 -9.14 -4.87 25.46
N THR A 143 -8.82 -4.07 26.48
CA THR A 143 -9.57 -2.85 26.76
C THR A 143 -8.86 -1.62 26.17
N PRO A 144 -9.54 -0.48 26.00
CA PRO A 144 -8.91 0.77 25.59
C PRO A 144 -7.70 1.16 26.45
N GLU A 145 -7.81 0.96 27.77
CA GLU A 145 -6.73 1.25 28.73
C GLU A 145 -5.49 0.41 28.44
N VAL A 146 -5.69 -0.89 28.20
CA VAL A 146 -4.58 -1.81 27.85
C VAL A 146 -3.92 -1.38 26.55
N LEU A 147 -4.70 -1.00 25.53
CA LEU A 147 -4.14 -0.59 24.23
C LEU A 147 -3.40 0.74 24.32
N THR A 148 -3.92 1.70 25.06
CA THR A 148 -3.28 3.03 25.21
C THR A 148 -1.99 2.99 26.03
N ASP A 149 -1.87 2.03 26.97
CA ASP A 149 -0.65 1.85 27.77
C ASP A 149 0.38 0.89 27.15
N MET A 150 -0.05 0.09 26.17
CA MET A 150 0.78 -0.94 25.52
C MET A 150 2.04 -0.34 24.88
N ARG A 151 3.18 -1.03 25.08
CA ARG A 151 4.46 -0.71 24.48
C ARG A 151 4.74 -1.57 23.24
N MET A 152 5.68 -1.12 22.40
CA MET A 152 6.04 -1.82 21.16
C MET A 152 6.62 -3.21 21.42
N ASN A 153 7.42 -3.41 22.48
CA ASN A 153 7.92 -4.73 22.88
C ASN A 153 6.75 -5.66 23.30
N GLU A 154 5.80 -5.17 24.10
CA GLU A 154 4.63 -5.93 24.51
C GLU A 154 3.77 -6.34 23.32
N LEU A 155 3.54 -5.41 22.38
CA LEU A 155 2.83 -5.71 21.13
C LEU A 155 3.60 -6.75 20.30
N ALA A 156 4.92 -6.66 20.22
CA ALA A 156 5.76 -7.56 19.43
C ALA A 156 5.69 -9.00 19.97
N ASP A 157 5.70 -9.15 21.30
CA ASP A 157 5.72 -10.45 21.99
C ASP A 157 4.33 -11.02 22.27
N MET A 158 3.26 -10.23 22.01
CA MET A 158 1.88 -10.66 22.27
C MET A 158 1.51 -11.91 21.46
N PRO A 159 1.00 -12.97 22.08
CA PRO A 159 0.50 -14.15 21.38
C PRO A 159 -0.78 -13.81 20.62
N LEU A 160 -0.78 -14.01 19.30
CA LEU A 160 -1.89 -13.69 18.40
C LEU A 160 -2.22 -14.88 17.50
N SER A 161 -3.45 -14.89 16.97
CA SER A 161 -3.83 -15.78 15.87
C SER A 161 -3.02 -15.47 14.61
N THR A 162 -3.04 -16.36 13.62
CA THR A 162 -2.39 -16.14 12.32
C THR A 162 -2.83 -14.82 11.69
N GLU A 163 -4.11 -14.49 11.74
CA GLU A 163 -4.67 -13.21 11.29
C GLU A 163 -4.05 -12.03 12.06
N GLY A 164 -4.06 -12.10 13.41
CA GLY A 164 -3.50 -11.05 14.26
C GLY A 164 -2.00 -10.83 14.05
N ILE A 165 -1.23 -11.89 13.79
CA ILE A 165 0.20 -11.80 13.42
C ILE A 165 0.35 -11.03 12.10
N GLY A 166 -0.50 -11.31 11.10
CA GLY A 166 -0.51 -10.58 9.83
C GLY A 166 -0.79 -9.09 10.03
N LEU A 167 -1.87 -8.75 10.74
CA LEU A 167 -2.24 -7.37 11.05
C LEU A 167 -1.14 -6.62 11.80
N ARG A 168 -0.55 -7.26 12.82
CA ARG A 168 0.57 -6.70 13.57
C ARG A 168 1.78 -6.42 12.68
N SER A 169 2.13 -7.35 11.83
CA SER A 169 3.28 -7.21 10.92
C SER A 169 3.09 -6.04 9.95
N LEU A 170 1.90 -5.91 9.37
CA LEU A 170 1.54 -4.80 8.47
C LEU A 170 1.55 -3.46 9.21
N TYR A 171 1.03 -3.42 10.44
CA TYR A 171 1.04 -2.21 11.26
C TYR A 171 2.46 -1.78 11.64
N ILE A 172 3.29 -2.70 12.15
CA ILE A 172 4.68 -2.39 12.51
C ILE A 172 5.48 -1.90 11.30
N PHE A 173 5.26 -2.52 10.14
CA PHE A 173 5.93 -2.13 8.89
C PHE A 173 5.61 -0.68 8.50
N ILE A 174 4.32 -0.29 8.50
CA ILE A 174 3.95 1.08 8.13
C ILE A 174 4.34 2.10 9.20
N ARG A 175 4.23 1.73 10.48
CA ARG A 175 4.62 2.58 11.60
C ARG A 175 6.09 3.01 11.48
N ARG A 176 6.98 2.10 11.10
CA ARG A 176 8.41 2.39 10.87
C ARG A 176 8.67 3.37 9.72
N LYS A 177 7.75 3.46 8.76
CA LYS A 177 7.86 4.41 7.65
C LYS A 177 7.33 5.80 7.99
N VAL A 178 6.42 5.89 8.93
CA VAL A 178 5.68 7.13 9.26
C VAL A 178 6.27 7.82 10.49
N LEU A 179 6.54 7.07 11.54
CA LEU A 179 7.03 7.62 12.81
C LEU A 179 8.56 7.56 12.90
N PRO A 180 9.21 8.58 13.44
CA PRO A 180 10.67 8.61 13.59
C PRO A 180 11.18 7.72 14.72
N ASP A 181 10.36 7.49 15.76
CA ASP A 181 10.74 6.71 16.93
C ASP A 181 10.27 5.25 16.82
N HIS A 182 11.22 4.33 16.92
CA HIS A 182 11.04 2.89 16.79
C HIS A 182 11.48 2.12 18.05
N GLY A 183 11.68 2.83 19.16
CA GLY A 183 12.14 2.24 20.42
C GLY A 183 11.16 1.17 20.95
N ALA A 184 11.73 0.14 21.60
CA ALA A 184 10.94 -0.95 22.17
C ALA A 184 9.95 -0.47 23.25
N ASP A 185 10.29 0.59 23.97
CA ASP A 185 9.49 1.16 25.04
C ASP A 185 8.57 2.29 24.60
N THR A 186 8.49 2.57 23.30
CA THR A 186 7.56 3.59 22.78
C THR A 186 6.11 3.08 22.80
N PRO A 187 5.10 3.98 22.90
CA PRO A 187 3.69 3.58 22.83
C PRO A 187 3.40 2.80 21.54
N ALA A 188 2.71 1.67 21.67
CA ALA A 188 2.37 0.85 20.50
C ALA A 188 1.32 1.52 19.63
N PHE A 189 0.31 2.17 20.23
CA PHE A 189 -0.77 2.87 19.53
C PHE A 189 -0.65 4.38 19.79
N THR A 190 -0.60 5.16 18.71
CA THR A 190 -0.32 6.60 18.75
C THR A 190 -1.18 7.36 17.76
N THR A 191 -1.20 8.66 17.89
CA THR A 191 -1.63 9.56 16.81
C THR A 191 -0.62 9.56 15.66
N LEU A 192 -0.94 10.20 14.54
CA LEU A 192 -0.07 10.28 13.35
C LEU A 192 1.25 11.04 13.61
N ASP A 193 1.28 11.92 14.58
CA ASP A 193 2.45 12.68 15.04
C ASP A 193 3.25 11.95 16.14
N GLY A 194 2.83 10.74 16.51
CA GLY A 194 3.52 9.89 17.49
C GLY A 194 3.11 10.14 18.94
N ALA A 195 2.13 11.01 19.21
CA ALA A 195 1.68 11.25 20.57
C ALA A 195 0.90 10.03 21.12
N LYS A 196 1.06 9.73 22.41
CA LYS A 196 0.33 8.67 23.10
C LYS A 196 -1.17 8.93 23.03
N LEU A 197 -1.95 7.88 22.83
CA LEU A 197 -3.41 7.96 22.91
C LEU A 197 -3.86 7.95 24.38
N GLU A 198 -4.81 8.80 24.72
CA GLU A 198 -5.41 8.84 26.03
C GLU A 198 -6.69 7.98 26.06
N PRO A 199 -6.95 7.21 27.14
CA PRO A 199 -8.09 6.29 27.21
C PRO A 199 -9.45 6.96 26.98
N ASP A 200 -9.64 8.18 27.46
CA ASP A 200 -10.88 8.95 27.31
C ASP A 200 -11.12 9.42 25.87
N ARG A 201 -10.06 9.59 25.07
CA ARG A 201 -10.13 9.96 23.65
C ARG A 201 -10.03 8.77 22.70
N PHE A 202 -9.76 7.58 23.22
CA PHE A 202 -9.55 6.41 22.39
C PHE A 202 -10.75 6.09 21.49
N ALA A 203 -11.97 6.15 22.01
CA ALA A 203 -13.17 5.89 21.22
C ALA A 203 -13.38 6.89 20.07
N GLU A 204 -13.06 8.17 20.29
CA GLU A 204 -13.12 9.21 19.27
C GLU A 204 -12.06 8.97 18.20
N HIS A 205 -10.82 8.68 18.61
CA HIS A 205 -9.73 8.35 17.70
C HIS A 205 -10.10 7.15 16.82
N MET A 206 -10.57 6.04 17.40
CA MET A 206 -10.96 4.84 16.66
C MET A 206 -12.11 5.11 15.68
N ARG A 207 -13.07 5.94 16.03
CA ARG A 207 -14.17 6.33 15.13
C ARG A 207 -13.64 7.10 13.91
N ARG A 208 -12.71 8.03 14.12
CA ARG A 208 -12.09 8.81 13.06
C ARG A 208 -11.30 7.92 12.10
N ILE A 209 -10.40 7.07 12.60
CA ILE A 209 -9.55 6.22 11.75
C ILE A 209 -10.32 5.09 11.09
N ARG A 210 -11.44 4.64 11.68
CA ARG A 210 -12.39 3.73 11.02
C ARG A 210 -13.00 4.34 9.76
N GLY A 211 -13.29 5.64 9.76
CA GLY A 211 -13.74 6.33 8.56
C GLY A 211 -12.74 6.25 7.41
N ILE A 212 -11.44 6.38 7.72
CA ILE A 212 -10.37 6.23 6.73
C ILE A 212 -10.35 4.81 6.16
N ARG A 213 -10.45 3.79 7.03
CA ARG A 213 -10.52 2.39 6.59
C ARG A 213 -11.71 2.13 5.67
N MET A 214 -12.90 2.57 6.08
CA MET A 214 -14.12 2.36 5.28
C MET A 214 -14.03 3.02 3.91
N THR A 215 -13.45 4.21 3.81
CA THR A 215 -13.22 4.90 2.53
C THR A 215 -12.27 4.10 1.64
N ALA A 216 -11.16 3.60 2.19
CA ALA A 216 -10.20 2.79 1.43
C ALA A 216 -10.83 1.47 0.95
N GLU A 217 -11.60 0.79 1.79
CA GLU A 217 -12.31 -0.45 1.43
C GLU A 217 -13.36 -0.22 0.33
N PHE A 218 -14.12 0.87 0.42
CA PHE A 218 -15.10 1.26 -0.61
C PHE A 218 -14.41 1.54 -1.95
N ASN A 219 -13.35 2.35 -1.95
CA ASN A 219 -12.57 2.64 -3.15
C ASN A 219 -11.96 1.36 -3.74
N GLY A 220 -11.44 0.47 -2.90
CA GLY A 220 -10.91 -0.82 -3.32
C GLY A 220 -11.96 -1.72 -3.97
N ALA A 221 -13.19 -1.74 -3.44
CA ALA A 221 -14.29 -2.50 -4.02
C ALA A 221 -14.68 -1.94 -5.41
N ILE A 222 -14.76 -0.61 -5.56
CA ILE A 222 -15.02 0.04 -6.85
C ILE A 222 -13.90 -0.29 -7.85
N CYS A 223 -12.64 -0.15 -7.47
CA CYS A 223 -11.51 -0.43 -8.36
C CYS A 223 -11.50 -1.88 -8.83
N ARG A 224 -11.75 -2.85 -7.96
CA ARG A 224 -11.86 -4.27 -8.33
C ARG A 224 -13.03 -4.51 -9.30
N GLY A 225 -14.19 -3.90 -9.04
CA GLY A 225 -15.36 -4.02 -9.92
C GLY A 225 -15.09 -3.44 -11.32
N LEU A 226 -14.49 -2.25 -11.40
CA LEU A 226 -14.12 -1.62 -12.68
C LEU A 226 -13.08 -2.44 -13.44
N LEU A 227 -12.10 -3.02 -12.75
CA LEU A 227 -11.09 -3.87 -13.38
C LEU A 227 -11.69 -5.17 -13.91
N ALA A 228 -12.60 -5.82 -13.15
CA ALA A 228 -13.32 -7.02 -13.58
C ALA A 228 -14.19 -6.74 -14.83
N ALA A 229 -14.94 -5.63 -14.83
CA ALA A 229 -15.71 -5.20 -16.00
C ALA A 229 -14.81 -4.95 -17.23
N ARG A 230 -13.64 -4.37 -17.04
CA ARG A 230 -12.66 -4.12 -18.10
C ARG A 230 -12.04 -5.40 -18.67
N LYS A 231 -11.91 -6.45 -17.85
CA LYS A 231 -11.45 -7.78 -18.29
C LYS A 231 -12.54 -8.60 -19.01
N GLY A 232 -13.79 -8.13 -19.03
CA GLY A 232 -14.95 -8.86 -19.53
C GLY A 232 -15.44 -9.97 -18.60
N GLU A 233 -15.04 -9.94 -17.36
CA GLU A 233 -15.55 -10.80 -16.28
C GLU A 233 -16.88 -10.24 -15.77
N ALA A 234 -17.78 -11.11 -15.28
CA ALA A 234 -19.18 -10.84 -14.97
C ALA A 234 -19.53 -9.47 -14.35
N PRO A 235 -20.74 -8.94 -14.57
CA PRO A 235 -21.14 -7.60 -14.14
C PRO A 235 -21.02 -7.42 -12.63
N ILE A 236 -20.67 -6.20 -12.23
CA ILE A 236 -20.68 -5.74 -10.84
C ILE A 236 -22.04 -6.04 -10.24
N ASP A 237 -22.06 -6.69 -9.09
CA ASP A 237 -23.29 -6.85 -8.30
C ASP A 237 -23.80 -5.45 -7.92
N GLU A 238 -24.89 -5.00 -8.55
CA GLU A 238 -25.50 -3.68 -8.34
C GLU A 238 -25.93 -3.45 -6.88
N SER A 239 -25.97 -4.47 -6.04
CA SER A 239 -26.29 -4.36 -4.61
C SER A 239 -25.21 -3.66 -3.78
N LEU A 240 -24.01 -3.44 -4.35
CA LEU A 240 -22.88 -2.76 -3.69
C LEU A 240 -22.81 -1.25 -4.00
N VAL A 241 -23.77 -0.71 -4.76
CA VAL A 241 -23.77 0.69 -5.23
C VAL A 241 -24.85 1.54 -4.54
N LEU A 242 -25.38 1.10 -3.40
CA LEU A 242 -26.36 1.87 -2.61
C LEU A 242 -25.76 2.37 -1.30
#